data_dd7e3ef1809db1656d088457a2cb887b
#
_entry.id   dd7e3ef1809db1656d088457a2cb887b
#
_cell.length_a   1.000
_cell.length_b   1.000
_cell.length_c   1.000
_cell.angle_alpha   90.00
_cell.angle_beta   90.00
_cell.angle_gamma   90.00
#
_symmetry.space_group_name_H-M   'P 1'
#
loop_
_entity.id
_entity.type
_entity.pdbx_description
1 polymer ?
#
loop_
_entity_poly.entity_id
_entity_poly.type
_entity_poly.pdbx_seq_one_letter_code
_entity_poly.pdbx_strand_id
1 'polypeptide(L)'
;MGRPRKEPAGASSPRPATAAPKTAPAEPPPSTSAARAKAVAVGGQRRSAPAAGAAGRGWGTKPGSSQPRPAASRGAHGGAGDQRGAPAGSCSATQKKTPDAKGAASPAGPDPRPQKKQPGADPSVAWDQFLPPLESQDIPWVEKETRGQRSNPKWYEWRENRITASMAPRIANSKFANGKTAEVPQSYLKAVVSSSPSVQTPAMSWGVRNEKVAVQAYEQLKSQAEGKPVRVEDCGLFIHREKKWIAASPDGIIKEAATGKALGLLEVKCPYKHRNRTVREACKDKDFCLEVDGDSYALKKDHAYFTQVQCQLAATGFQQADFVVHTTKETAVVPVEFDAKFWGQTVPKLEKFYTEAVIPHLEEKAAGSVWAKEE
;
A
#
# COMPACT_ATOMS: atom_id res chain seq x y z
N MET A 1 67.25 49.61 9.56
CA MET A 1 68.12 48.49 9.92
C MET A 1 67.35 47.20 9.79
N GLY A 2 67.86 46.31 8.96
CA GLY A 2 67.11 45.30 8.21
C GLY A 2 66.68 44.08 9.01
N ARG A 3 65.54 43.57 8.56
CA ARG A 3 65.10 42.20 8.88
C ARG A 3 65.80 41.21 7.94
N PRO A 4 66.16 40.02 8.38
CA PRO A 4 66.45 38.92 7.47
C PRO A 4 65.19 38.10 7.17
N ARG A 5 65.04 37.79 5.87
CA ARG A 5 64.06 36.84 5.32
C ARG A 5 64.43 35.39 5.70
N LYS A 6 63.45 34.57 6.05
CA LYS A 6 63.56 33.12 6.09
C LYS A 6 62.92 32.55 4.82
N GLU A 7 63.66 31.72 4.12
CA GLU A 7 63.24 30.92 2.98
C GLU A 7 62.45 29.68 3.44
N PRO A 8 61.55 29.13 2.57
CA PRO A 8 60.73 27.99 2.89
C PRO A 8 61.44 26.68 2.53
N ALA A 9 61.33 25.70 3.46
CA ALA A 9 61.81 24.34 3.30
C ALA A 9 60.85 23.48 2.45
N GLY A 10 61.43 22.54 1.79
CA GLY A 10 61.00 21.71 0.70
C GLY A 10 59.71 20.94 0.78
N ALA A 11 59.12 20.79 -0.35
CA ALA A 11 57.97 19.93 -0.69
C ALA A 11 58.37 18.48 -0.70
N SER A 12 57.69 17.65 0.12
CA SER A 12 57.73 16.21 0.05
C SER A 12 56.55 15.71 -0.82
N SER A 13 56.85 14.97 -1.84
CA SER A 13 55.88 14.31 -2.73
C SER A 13 55.05 13.28 -1.99
N PRO A 14 53.75 13.12 -2.28
CA PRO A 14 52.96 12.06 -1.74
C PRO A 14 53.17 10.73 -2.48
N ARG A 15 53.31 9.64 -1.74
CA ARG A 15 53.29 8.25 -2.20
C ARG A 15 51.95 7.88 -2.85
N PRO A 16 51.94 6.99 -3.85
CA PRO A 16 50.67 6.52 -4.45
C PRO A 16 49.94 5.60 -3.47
N ALA A 17 48.65 5.86 -3.33
CA ALA A 17 47.71 5.03 -2.57
C ALA A 17 47.46 3.71 -3.30
N THR A 18 47.65 2.61 -2.59
CA THR A 18 47.29 1.26 -3.01
C THR A 18 45.79 1.14 -3.16
N ALA A 19 45.35 0.68 -4.35
CA ALA A 19 43.96 0.43 -4.67
C ALA A 19 43.39 -0.70 -3.79
N ALA A 20 42.24 -0.44 -3.18
CA ALA A 20 41.43 -1.45 -2.50
C ALA A 20 40.77 -2.40 -3.52
N PRO A 21 40.59 -3.68 -3.19
CA PRO A 21 40.00 -4.64 -4.12
C PRO A 21 38.50 -4.36 -4.27
N LYS A 22 38.05 -4.37 -5.55
CA LYS A 22 36.63 -4.32 -5.93
C LYS A 22 35.95 -5.58 -5.40
N THR A 23 35.06 -5.43 -4.44
CA THR A 23 34.10 -6.46 -4.07
C THR A 23 33.04 -6.59 -5.15
N ALA A 24 32.92 -7.77 -5.72
CA ALA A 24 31.85 -8.17 -6.62
C ALA A 24 30.49 -8.09 -5.92
N PRO A 25 29.39 -7.84 -6.66
CA PRO A 25 28.06 -7.83 -6.07
C PRO A 25 27.70 -9.24 -5.58
N ALA A 26 27.23 -9.32 -4.32
CA ALA A 26 26.77 -10.56 -3.72
C ALA A 26 25.53 -11.06 -4.46
N GLU A 27 25.56 -12.32 -4.86
CA GLU A 27 24.40 -13.06 -5.37
C GLU A 27 23.29 -13.10 -4.29
N PRO A 28 22.01 -13.03 -4.69
CA PRO A 28 20.91 -13.21 -3.74
C PRO A 28 20.93 -14.65 -3.20
N PRO A 29 20.63 -14.86 -1.92
CA PRO A 29 20.58 -16.19 -1.34
C PRO A 29 19.47 -17.03 -1.98
N PRO A 30 19.63 -18.35 -2.08
CA PRO A 30 18.62 -19.24 -2.64
C PRO A 30 17.36 -19.19 -1.79
N SER A 31 16.19 -19.17 -2.46
CA SER A 31 14.89 -19.25 -1.86
C SER A 31 14.75 -20.54 -1.05
N THR A 32 14.76 -20.43 0.26
CA THR A 32 14.38 -21.53 1.12
C THR A 32 12.85 -21.62 1.15
N SER A 33 12.38 -22.79 0.81
CA SER A 33 11.01 -23.30 0.86
C SER A 33 10.26 -22.83 2.11
N ALA A 34 9.03 -22.38 1.89
CA ALA A 34 8.07 -21.87 2.83
C ALA A 34 7.97 -22.67 4.13
N ALA A 35 8.52 -22.12 5.21
CA ALA A 35 8.06 -22.43 6.54
C ALA A 35 6.83 -21.54 6.80
N ARG A 36 5.65 -22.17 6.77
CA ARG A 36 4.36 -21.57 7.09
C ARG A 36 4.41 -21.02 8.51
N ALA A 37 4.71 -19.72 8.66
CA ALA A 37 4.69 -19.07 9.97
C ALA A 37 3.24 -19.05 10.49
N LYS A 38 3.00 -19.68 11.64
CA LYS A 38 1.71 -19.63 12.34
C LYS A 38 1.58 -18.27 13.01
N ALA A 39 0.46 -17.60 12.79
CA ALA A 39 0.12 -16.41 13.56
C ALA A 39 -0.06 -16.78 15.03
N VAL A 40 0.59 -16.02 15.93
CA VAL A 40 0.51 -16.25 17.37
C VAL A 40 -0.43 -15.20 17.97
N ALA A 41 -1.56 -15.64 18.48
CA ALA A 41 -2.45 -14.84 19.31
C ALA A 41 -2.11 -15.09 20.78
N VAL A 42 -1.66 -14.08 21.52
CA VAL A 42 -1.45 -14.18 22.97
C VAL A 42 -2.53 -13.37 23.66
N GLY A 43 -3.50 -14.08 24.21
CA GLY A 43 -4.49 -13.53 25.11
C GLY A 43 -3.84 -13.23 26.47
N GLY A 44 -3.87 -11.97 26.90
CA GLY A 44 -3.36 -11.57 28.21
C GLY A 44 -4.20 -12.22 29.34
N GLN A 45 -3.65 -13.23 29.98
CA GLN A 45 -4.21 -13.76 31.23
C GLN A 45 -4.01 -12.75 32.36
N ARG A 46 -5.09 -12.16 32.80
CA ARG A 46 -5.12 -11.44 34.08
C ARG A 46 -4.96 -12.47 35.20
N ARG A 47 -3.87 -12.42 35.95
CA ARG A 47 -3.75 -13.05 37.26
C ARG A 47 -4.65 -12.31 38.24
N SER A 48 -5.64 -13.02 38.75
CA SER A 48 -6.48 -12.62 39.87
C SER A 48 -5.66 -12.60 41.16
N ALA A 49 -5.61 -11.46 41.83
CA ALA A 49 -5.12 -11.32 43.18
C ALA A 49 -6.29 -11.66 44.17
N PRO A 50 -6.00 -12.23 45.36
CA PRO A 50 -7.02 -12.69 46.26
C PRO A 50 -7.71 -11.58 47.02
N ALA A 51 -8.99 -11.77 47.27
CA ALA A 51 -9.86 -10.91 48.04
C ALA A 51 -9.47 -10.89 49.52
N ALA A 52 -9.41 -9.69 50.10
CA ALA A 52 -9.55 -9.48 51.54
C ALA A 52 -10.86 -8.73 51.78
N GLY A 53 -11.69 -9.28 52.62
CA GLY A 53 -13.03 -8.80 52.91
C GLY A 53 -13.08 -7.67 53.92
N ALA A 54 -14.19 -6.96 53.95
CA ALA A 54 -15.02 -6.67 55.18
C ALA A 54 -16.15 -5.68 54.82
N ALA A 55 -17.35 -6.16 55.03
CA ALA A 55 -18.46 -5.64 55.84
C ALA A 55 -18.98 -4.19 55.60
N GLY A 56 -20.28 -4.14 55.18
CA GLY A 56 -21.19 -3.41 56.03
C GLY A 56 -22.13 -2.38 55.37
N ARG A 57 -23.45 -2.75 55.34
CA ARG A 57 -24.68 -1.90 55.44
C ARG A 57 -24.95 -0.98 54.22
N GLY A 58 -26.03 -1.04 53.48
CA GLY A 58 -27.42 -1.27 53.80
C GLY A 58 -28.26 -0.06 53.44
N TRP A 59 -29.47 -0.29 52.92
CA TRP A 59 -30.58 0.60 52.54
C TRP A 59 -30.64 0.94 51.05
N GLY A 60 -31.55 0.47 50.25
CA GLY A 60 -33.03 0.37 50.34
C GLY A 60 -33.59 1.41 49.40
N THR A 61 -34.25 1.09 48.37
CA THR A 61 -35.64 0.92 47.99
C THR A 61 -35.81 1.03 46.45
N LYS A 62 -36.55 0.06 45.92
CA LYS A 62 -37.34 0.10 44.67
C LYS A 62 -38.70 0.79 44.98
N PRO A 63 -39.66 0.99 44.04
CA PRO A 63 -39.91 0.37 42.73
C PRO A 63 -40.62 1.26 41.68
N GLY A 64 -40.97 0.65 40.53
CA GLY A 64 -42.15 1.03 39.72
C GLY A 64 -41.87 1.10 38.23
N SER A 65 -42.08 0.04 37.46
CA SER A 65 -43.25 -0.33 36.62
C SER A 65 -43.53 0.68 35.51
N SER A 66 -43.54 0.32 34.22
CA SER A 66 -44.54 -0.47 33.51
C SER A 66 -44.24 -0.52 32.01
N GLN A 67 -44.40 -1.66 31.42
CA GLN A 67 -44.74 -1.85 29.99
C GLN A 67 -46.24 -1.55 29.78
N PRO A 68 -46.75 -1.38 28.51
CA PRO A 68 -46.98 -2.54 27.64
C PRO A 68 -46.89 -2.27 26.12
N ARG A 69 -46.76 -3.37 25.37
CA ARG A 69 -47.21 -3.54 23.99
C ARG A 69 -48.75 -3.55 23.88
N PRO A 70 -49.37 -3.36 22.67
CA PRO A 70 -49.73 -4.46 21.76
C PRO A 70 -49.61 -4.09 20.26
N ALA A 71 -49.38 -4.99 19.38
CA ALA A 71 -50.09 -6.05 18.66
C ALA A 71 -51.03 -5.56 17.53
N ALA A 72 -50.68 -6.00 16.31
CA ALA A 72 -51.43 -6.75 15.28
C ALA A 72 -52.51 -6.07 14.44
N SER A 73 -52.44 -6.21 13.12
CA SER A 73 -53.32 -7.08 12.29
C SER A 73 -53.17 -6.77 10.80
N ARG A 74 -52.84 -7.79 10.01
CA ARG A 74 -53.70 -8.49 9.05
C ARG A 74 -54.15 -7.76 7.78
N GLY A 75 -53.83 -8.39 6.63
CA GLY A 75 -54.49 -8.23 5.37
C GLY A 75 -53.83 -8.99 4.23
N ALA A 76 -54.35 -10.16 3.99
CA ALA A 76 -54.07 -11.13 2.98
C ALA A 76 -54.85 -10.79 1.65
N HIS A 77 -54.37 -11.37 0.58
CA HIS A 77 -55.01 -11.93 -0.64
C HIS A 77 -54.05 -11.76 -1.81
N GLY A 78 -53.67 -12.72 -2.63
CA GLY A 78 -54.31 -13.94 -3.05
C GLY A 78 -54.19 -14.05 -4.57
N GLY A 79 -53.84 -15.24 -5.11
CA GLY A 79 -54.03 -15.62 -6.51
C GLY A 79 -52.71 -15.72 -7.32
N ALA A 80 -52.09 -16.83 -7.60
CA ALA A 80 -52.44 -18.10 -8.23
C ALA A 80 -52.43 -18.06 -9.76
N GLY A 81 -51.73 -19.02 -10.33
CA GLY A 81 -51.89 -19.53 -11.68
C GLY A 81 -50.69 -19.27 -12.60
N ASP A 82 -50.10 -20.13 -13.17
CA ASP A 82 -50.00 -21.57 -13.47
C ASP A 82 -49.29 -21.72 -14.84
N GLN A 83 -48.31 -22.56 -14.86
CA GLN A 83 -47.92 -23.61 -15.82
C GLN A 83 -47.46 -23.32 -17.26
N ARG A 84 -46.34 -23.96 -17.52
CA ARG A 84 -45.94 -24.84 -18.65
C ARG A 84 -45.45 -24.18 -19.92
N GLY A 85 -44.26 -24.58 -20.41
CA GLY A 85 -43.93 -25.65 -21.24
C GLY A 85 -42.64 -25.38 -22.03
N ALA A 86 -41.68 -26.22 -21.94
CA ALA A 86 -40.68 -26.47 -22.96
C ALA A 86 -41.28 -27.38 -24.05
N PRO A 87 -40.74 -27.52 -25.25
CA PRO A 87 -39.52 -28.30 -25.44
C PRO A 87 -38.62 -27.90 -26.64
N ALA A 88 -37.40 -28.38 -26.53
CA ALA A 88 -36.43 -28.93 -27.46
C ALA A 88 -36.68 -29.03 -28.97
N GLY A 89 -35.57 -28.95 -29.71
CA GLY A 89 -35.36 -29.46 -31.08
C GLY A 89 -34.23 -28.69 -31.75
N SER A 90 -32.98 -29.10 -31.77
CA SER A 90 -32.34 -30.19 -32.50
C SER A 90 -32.12 -29.93 -34.00
N CYS A 91 -30.85 -30.01 -34.38
CA CYS A 91 -30.23 -30.53 -35.58
C CYS A 91 -30.01 -29.68 -36.84
N SER A 92 -28.76 -29.65 -37.17
CA SER A 92 -28.08 -30.17 -38.38
C SER A 92 -27.64 -29.22 -39.49
N ALA A 93 -26.36 -29.12 -39.57
CA ALA A 93 -25.43 -29.24 -40.69
C ALA A 93 -25.95 -29.20 -42.13
N THR A 94 -25.29 -28.48 -43.02
CA THR A 94 -24.58 -29.00 -44.21
C THR A 94 -24.02 -27.89 -45.10
N GLN A 95 -22.79 -27.97 -45.33
CA GLN A 95 -21.86 -27.88 -46.48
C GLN A 95 -22.28 -27.27 -47.81
N LYS A 96 -21.25 -26.55 -48.37
CA LYS A 96 -20.73 -26.55 -49.78
C LYS A 96 -21.32 -25.53 -50.78
N LYS A 97 -20.49 -24.67 -51.32
CA LYS A 97 -19.64 -24.73 -52.52
C LYS A 97 -19.42 -23.33 -53.08
N THR A 98 -18.16 -23.05 -53.40
CA THR A 98 -17.73 -22.10 -54.42
C THR A 98 -18.14 -22.57 -55.83
N PRO A 99 -18.15 -21.75 -56.91
CA PRO A 99 -16.94 -21.31 -57.57
C PRO A 99 -17.01 -19.94 -58.33
N ASP A 100 -15.79 -19.42 -58.58
CA ASP A 100 -15.23 -18.67 -59.71
C ASP A 100 -16.06 -17.78 -60.62
N ALA A 101 -15.59 -16.55 -60.86
CA ALA A 101 -15.01 -16.13 -62.12
C ALA A 101 -14.66 -14.62 -62.22
N LYS A 102 -13.41 -14.40 -62.53
CA LYS A 102 -12.79 -13.47 -63.49
C LYS A 102 -13.32 -12.03 -63.70
N GLY A 103 -12.40 -11.08 -63.47
CA GLY A 103 -12.01 -10.21 -64.55
C GLY A 103 -12.03 -8.73 -64.27
N ALA A 104 -10.89 -8.09 -64.25
CA ALA A 104 -10.48 -6.89 -64.94
C ALA A 104 -9.53 -6.01 -64.12
N ALA A 105 -8.33 -5.91 -64.60
CA ALA A 105 -7.26 -5.01 -64.13
C ALA A 105 -7.50 -3.58 -64.62
N SER A 106 -7.07 -2.60 -63.80
CA SER A 106 -6.28 -1.40 -64.13
C SER A 106 -6.56 -0.22 -63.21
N PRO A 107 -5.69 0.77 -63.00
CA PRO A 107 -4.25 0.75 -62.89
C PRO A 107 -3.77 1.32 -61.53
N ALA A 108 -2.48 1.07 -61.27
CA ALA A 108 -1.71 1.52 -60.13
C ALA A 108 -1.72 3.04 -59.91
N GLY A 109 -2.13 3.45 -58.72
CA GLY A 109 -1.79 4.74 -58.17
C GLY A 109 -0.49 4.62 -57.35
N PRO A 110 0.26 5.68 -57.12
CA PRO A 110 1.63 5.62 -56.59
C PRO A 110 1.66 5.13 -55.16
N ASP A 111 2.60 4.21 -54.94
CA ASP A 111 3.03 3.60 -53.69
C ASP A 111 3.20 4.64 -52.57
N PRO A 112 2.47 4.55 -51.43
CA PRO A 112 2.81 5.37 -50.32
C PRO A 112 4.11 4.85 -49.71
N ARG A 113 5.18 5.61 -49.84
CA ARG A 113 6.45 5.40 -49.15
C ARG A 113 6.19 5.10 -47.69
N PRO A 114 6.88 4.13 -47.09
CA PRO A 114 6.77 3.86 -45.66
C PRO A 114 7.24 5.12 -44.93
N GLN A 115 6.30 5.78 -44.25
CA GLN A 115 6.63 6.79 -43.26
C GLN A 115 7.48 6.09 -42.20
N LYS A 116 8.74 6.52 -42.06
CA LYS A 116 9.59 6.19 -40.93
C LYS A 116 8.77 6.53 -39.69
N LYS A 117 8.32 5.49 -38.95
CA LYS A 117 7.87 5.64 -37.58
C LYS A 117 8.99 6.36 -36.86
N GLN A 118 8.74 7.58 -36.40
CA GLN A 118 9.58 8.22 -35.40
C GLN A 118 9.71 7.23 -34.25
N PRO A 119 10.90 7.05 -33.67
CA PRO A 119 11.03 6.24 -32.48
C PRO A 119 10.02 6.81 -31.47
N GLY A 120 9.03 6.02 -31.09
CA GLY A 120 8.08 6.37 -30.07
C GLY A 120 8.88 6.77 -28.85
N ALA A 121 8.67 7.97 -28.34
CA ALA A 121 9.26 8.40 -27.08
C ALA A 121 8.93 7.31 -26.05
N ASP A 122 9.95 6.86 -25.33
CA ASP A 122 9.80 5.88 -24.25
C ASP A 122 8.75 6.45 -23.28
N PRO A 123 7.63 5.74 -23.04
CA PRO A 123 6.58 6.26 -22.15
C PRO A 123 7.11 6.59 -20.76
N SER A 124 8.23 5.98 -20.33
CA SER A 124 8.85 6.23 -19.03
C SER A 124 9.38 7.66 -18.90
N VAL A 125 9.79 8.30 -19.98
CA VAL A 125 10.35 9.66 -19.99
C VAL A 125 9.28 10.74 -19.75
N ALA A 126 8.03 10.49 -20.15
CA ALA A 126 6.93 11.45 -19.95
C ALA A 126 6.45 11.52 -18.50
N TRP A 127 6.72 10.51 -17.68
CA TRP A 127 6.17 10.37 -16.32
C TRP A 127 7.00 11.08 -15.26
N ASP A 128 8.29 11.22 -15.51
CA ASP A 128 9.23 11.85 -14.58
C ASP A 128 9.34 13.39 -14.77
N GLN A 129 8.73 13.96 -15.82
CA GLN A 129 8.89 15.38 -16.14
C GLN A 129 8.38 16.35 -15.07
N PHE A 130 7.39 15.92 -14.26
CA PHE A 130 6.80 16.71 -13.17
C PHE A 130 7.31 16.30 -11.79
N LEU A 131 8.26 15.37 -11.72
CA LEU A 131 8.88 14.90 -10.49
C LEU A 131 10.29 15.48 -10.38
N PRO A 132 10.78 15.76 -9.16
CA PRO A 132 12.18 16.13 -8.98
C PRO A 132 13.10 15.05 -9.56
N PRO A 133 14.18 15.45 -10.30
CA PRO A 133 15.17 14.49 -10.78
C PRO A 133 15.68 13.61 -9.65
N LEU A 134 15.64 12.30 -9.85
CA LEU A 134 16.04 11.33 -8.84
C LEU A 134 16.69 10.12 -9.51
N GLU A 135 17.97 9.89 -9.22
CA GLU A 135 18.64 8.67 -9.61
C GLU A 135 18.32 7.53 -8.62
N SER A 136 18.39 6.29 -9.10
CA SER A 136 18.08 5.13 -8.25
C SER A 136 19.00 5.02 -7.03
N GLN A 137 20.23 5.54 -7.12
CA GLN A 137 21.20 5.59 -6.04
C GLN A 137 20.83 6.59 -4.94
N ASP A 138 19.96 7.56 -5.23
CA ASP A 138 19.55 8.61 -4.29
C ASP A 138 18.28 8.24 -3.51
N ILE A 139 17.60 7.17 -3.88
CA ILE A 139 16.39 6.69 -3.18
C ILE A 139 16.66 6.44 -1.68
N PRO A 140 17.79 5.83 -1.26
CA PRO A 140 18.09 5.68 0.17
C PRO A 140 18.29 7.02 0.90
N TRP A 141 18.72 8.05 0.21
CA TRP A 141 18.84 9.38 0.77
C TRP A 141 17.45 10.00 1.02
N VAL A 142 16.52 9.86 0.06
CA VAL A 142 15.14 10.33 0.24
C VAL A 142 14.49 9.63 1.44
N GLU A 143 14.70 8.33 1.60
CA GLU A 143 14.18 7.59 2.75
C GLU A 143 14.68 8.19 4.07
N LYS A 144 16.00 8.47 4.18
CA LYS A 144 16.60 9.06 5.39
C LYS A 144 16.10 10.49 5.63
N GLU A 145 16.04 11.32 4.60
CA GLU A 145 15.62 12.72 4.72
C GLU A 145 14.15 12.85 5.13
N THR A 146 13.33 11.87 4.83
CA THR A 146 11.88 11.88 5.09
C THR A 146 11.48 11.10 6.36
N ARG A 147 12.45 10.60 7.13
CA ARG A 147 12.17 9.97 8.42
C ARG A 147 11.46 10.94 9.37
N GLY A 148 10.62 10.39 10.24
CA GLY A 148 9.68 11.16 11.04
C GLY A 148 8.33 11.37 10.35
N GLN A 149 8.23 11.03 9.04
CA GLN A 149 7.01 10.99 8.26
C GLN A 149 6.12 12.22 8.50
N ARG A 150 4.96 12.11 9.13
CA ARG A 150 3.99 13.20 9.35
C ARG A 150 4.57 14.42 10.07
N SER A 151 5.63 14.25 10.87
CA SER A 151 6.29 15.34 11.58
C SER A 151 7.36 16.04 10.74
N ASN A 152 7.67 15.52 9.56
CA ASN A 152 8.73 16.00 8.69
C ASN A 152 8.15 16.67 7.42
N PRO A 153 8.36 17.97 7.18
CA PRO A 153 7.88 18.68 5.98
C PRO A 153 8.34 18.03 4.68
N LYS A 154 9.57 17.53 4.63
CA LYS A 154 10.14 16.86 3.46
C LYS A 154 9.35 15.62 3.03
N TRP A 155 8.76 14.92 3.99
CA TRP A 155 7.91 13.77 3.69
C TRP A 155 6.67 14.16 2.86
N TYR A 156 6.08 15.35 3.10
CA TYR A 156 4.98 15.86 2.29
C TYR A 156 5.47 16.29 0.91
N GLU A 157 6.60 16.98 0.82
CA GLU A 157 7.19 17.43 -0.45
C GLU A 157 7.47 16.25 -1.38
N TRP A 158 8.12 15.19 -0.89
CA TRP A 158 8.44 14.01 -1.69
C TRP A 158 7.23 13.13 -2.05
N ARG A 159 6.13 13.28 -1.37
CA ARG A 159 4.87 12.61 -1.67
C ARG A 159 4.06 13.31 -2.75
N GLU A 160 4.26 14.61 -2.95
CA GLU A 160 3.54 15.39 -3.93
C GLU A 160 3.75 14.83 -5.34
N ASN A 161 2.68 14.78 -6.12
CA ASN A 161 2.64 14.22 -7.47
C ASN A 161 3.00 12.72 -7.56
N ARG A 162 2.95 11.98 -6.45
CA ARG A 162 3.15 10.52 -6.43
C ARG A 162 1.93 9.80 -5.90
N ILE A 163 1.66 8.63 -6.47
CA ILE A 163 0.67 7.71 -5.91
C ILE A 163 1.33 6.99 -4.74
N THR A 164 0.84 7.27 -3.54
CA THR A 164 1.34 6.60 -2.32
C THR A 164 0.62 5.28 -2.09
N ALA A 165 1.27 4.36 -1.37
CA ALA A 165 0.69 3.05 -1.04
C ALA A 165 -0.67 3.17 -0.31
N SER A 166 -0.88 4.21 0.50
CA SER A 166 -2.17 4.48 1.15
C SER A 166 -3.27 4.93 0.19
N MET A 167 -2.92 5.55 -0.94
CA MET A 167 -3.87 5.96 -1.99
C MET A 167 -4.11 4.88 -3.05
N ALA A 168 -3.16 3.99 -3.25
CA ALA A 168 -3.22 2.94 -4.26
C ALA A 168 -4.52 2.12 -4.25
N PRO A 169 -5.08 1.70 -3.09
CA PRO A 169 -6.33 0.95 -3.07
C PRO A 169 -7.52 1.71 -3.64
N ARG A 170 -7.65 2.99 -3.31
CA ARG A 170 -8.77 3.84 -3.78
C ARG A 170 -8.69 4.03 -5.29
N ILE A 171 -7.49 4.29 -5.80
CA ILE A 171 -7.25 4.48 -7.23
C ILE A 171 -7.49 3.18 -7.98
N ALA A 172 -6.89 2.07 -7.57
CA ALA A 172 -7.02 0.77 -8.22
C ALA A 172 -8.47 0.26 -8.26
N ASN A 173 -9.28 0.60 -7.25
CA ASN A 173 -10.69 0.22 -7.16
C ASN A 173 -11.66 1.25 -7.77
N SER A 174 -11.15 2.40 -8.26
CA SER A 174 -11.99 3.43 -8.87
C SER A 174 -12.64 2.94 -10.17
N LYS A 175 -13.82 3.47 -10.47
CA LYS A 175 -14.48 3.21 -11.75
C LYS A 175 -13.63 3.67 -12.93
N PHE A 176 -12.91 4.78 -12.77
CA PHE A 176 -12.02 5.34 -13.78
C PHE A 176 -10.86 4.39 -14.12
N ALA A 177 -10.10 3.93 -13.14
CA ALA A 177 -8.98 3.02 -13.36
C ALA A 177 -9.40 1.66 -13.93
N ASN A 178 -10.66 1.24 -13.67
CA ASN A 178 -11.24 0.02 -14.20
C ASN A 178 -12.01 0.21 -15.53
N GLY A 179 -11.90 1.38 -16.16
CA GLY A 179 -12.50 1.66 -17.47
C GLY A 179 -14.04 1.73 -17.47
N LYS A 180 -14.66 1.89 -16.30
CA LYS A 180 -16.13 1.96 -16.14
C LYS A 180 -16.69 3.38 -16.31
N THR A 181 -15.85 4.39 -16.30
CA THR A 181 -16.17 5.79 -16.54
C THR A 181 -14.94 6.53 -17.06
N ALA A 182 -15.16 7.57 -17.86
CA ALA A 182 -14.12 8.53 -18.24
C ALA A 182 -13.97 9.67 -17.25
N GLU A 183 -14.87 9.78 -16.26
CA GLU A 183 -14.85 10.81 -15.25
C GLU A 183 -13.73 10.55 -14.23
N VAL A 184 -12.78 11.50 -14.15
CA VAL A 184 -11.67 11.45 -13.20
C VAL A 184 -12.20 11.74 -11.79
N PRO A 185 -11.92 10.88 -10.79
CA PRO A 185 -12.32 11.14 -9.40
C PRO A 185 -11.48 12.28 -8.81
N GLN A 186 -12.01 13.51 -8.82
CA GLN A 186 -11.31 14.74 -8.45
C GLN A 186 -10.72 14.70 -7.03
N SER A 187 -11.39 14.05 -6.08
CA SER A 187 -10.87 13.92 -4.72
C SER A 187 -9.61 13.06 -4.65
N TYR A 188 -9.47 12.05 -5.52
CA TYR A 188 -8.28 11.21 -5.60
C TYR A 188 -7.16 11.94 -6.33
N LEU A 189 -7.47 12.64 -7.42
CA LEU A 189 -6.52 13.50 -8.12
C LEU A 189 -5.93 14.54 -7.17
N LYS A 190 -6.77 15.27 -6.45
CA LYS A 190 -6.33 16.26 -5.45
C LYS A 190 -5.44 15.64 -4.38
N ALA A 191 -5.75 14.43 -3.91
CA ALA A 191 -4.94 13.75 -2.90
C ALA A 191 -3.55 13.34 -3.41
N VAL A 192 -3.38 13.14 -4.71
CA VAL A 192 -2.09 12.84 -5.34
C VAL A 192 -1.27 14.10 -5.59
N VAL A 193 -1.90 15.14 -6.15
CA VAL A 193 -1.18 16.37 -6.57
C VAL A 193 -1.00 17.40 -5.47
N SER A 194 -1.57 17.19 -4.29
CA SER A 194 -1.48 18.08 -3.14
C SER A 194 -1.23 17.28 -1.87
N SER A 195 0.01 17.23 -1.44
CA SER A 195 0.41 16.54 -0.22
C SER A 195 0.44 17.52 0.95
N SER A 196 -0.72 17.75 1.57
CA SER A 196 -0.83 18.58 2.76
C SER A 196 -1.35 17.79 3.96
N PRO A 197 -1.04 18.23 5.19
CA PRO A 197 -1.60 17.62 6.38
C PRO A 197 -3.13 17.62 6.33
N SER A 198 -3.74 16.45 6.49
CA SER A 198 -5.19 16.32 6.57
C SER A 198 -5.69 16.61 7.99
N VAL A 199 -6.94 17.05 8.10
CA VAL A 199 -7.61 17.18 9.40
C VAL A 199 -7.66 15.81 10.08
N GLN A 200 -7.19 15.75 11.32
CA GLN A 200 -7.19 14.51 12.09
C GLN A 200 -8.61 14.17 12.59
N THR A 201 -9.07 12.98 12.20
CA THR A 201 -10.28 12.39 12.79
C THR A 201 -9.96 11.69 14.13
N PRO A 202 -10.98 11.42 14.98
CA PRO A 202 -10.78 10.62 16.21
C PRO A 202 -10.13 9.26 15.94
N ALA A 203 -10.47 8.62 14.83
CA ALA A 203 -9.86 7.34 14.43
C ALA A 203 -8.38 7.48 14.07
N MET A 204 -8.00 8.55 13.35
CA MET A 204 -6.60 8.83 13.03
C MET A 204 -5.80 9.17 14.28
N SER A 205 -6.35 9.98 15.18
CA SER A 205 -5.71 10.32 16.46
C SER A 205 -5.52 9.08 17.35
N TRP A 206 -6.47 8.16 17.35
CA TRP A 206 -6.34 6.87 18.02
C TRP A 206 -5.20 6.05 17.45
N GLY A 207 -5.12 5.93 16.11
CA GLY A 207 -4.06 5.23 15.40
C GLY A 207 -2.68 5.75 15.82
N VAL A 208 -2.48 7.07 15.69
CA VAL A 208 -1.19 7.72 16.03
C VAL A 208 -0.79 7.48 17.49
N ARG A 209 -1.72 7.58 18.44
CA ARG A 209 -1.41 7.37 19.86
C ARG A 209 -1.06 5.92 20.21
N ASN A 210 -1.62 4.96 19.50
CA ASN A 210 -1.44 3.54 19.81
C ASN A 210 -0.37 2.85 18.96
N GLU A 211 0.14 3.49 17.91
CA GLU A 211 1.12 2.91 17.00
C GLU A 211 2.39 2.46 17.73
N LYS A 212 2.99 3.31 18.58
CA LYS A 212 4.16 2.93 19.37
C LYS A 212 3.91 1.76 20.31
N VAL A 213 2.73 1.71 20.93
CA VAL A 213 2.36 0.60 21.81
C VAL A 213 2.23 -0.68 20.99
N ALA A 214 1.64 -0.60 19.81
CA ALA A 214 1.50 -1.73 18.91
C ALA A 214 2.85 -2.24 18.40
N VAL A 215 3.79 -1.34 18.05
CA VAL A 215 5.14 -1.70 17.64
C VAL A 215 5.89 -2.41 18.76
N GLN A 216 5.83 -1.92 19.99
CA GLN A 216 6.46 -2.57 21.16
C GLN A 216 5.86 -3.96 21.42
N ALA A 217 4.53 -4.10 21.34
CA ALA A 217 3.87 -5.39 21.48
C ALA A 217 4.29 -6.36 20.37
N TYR A 218 4.41 -5.87 19.14
CA TYR A 218 4.92 -6.64 18.01
C TYR A 218 6.36 -7.13 18.24
N GLU A 219 7.28 -6.25 18.63
CA GLU A 219 8.68 -6.62 18.87
C GLU A 219 8.81 -7.73 19.91
N GLN A 220 8.02 -7.66 20.99
CA GLN A 220 7.98 -8.71 22.01
C GLN A 220 7.47 -10.03 21.46
N LEU A 221 6.31 -10.03 20.77
CA LEU A 221 5.72 -11.23 20.20
C LEU A 221 6.63 -11.85 19.14
N LYS A 222 7.18 -11.04 18.25
CA LYS A 222 8.07 -11.51 17.18
C LYS A 222 9.37 -12.08 17.75
N SER A 223 9.98 -11.42 18.71
CA SER A 223 11.20 -11.90 19.38
C SER A 223 10.99 -13.22 20.09
N GLN A 224 9.83 -13.42 20.75
CA GLN A 224 9.48 -14.69 21.37
C GLN A 224 9.26 -15.80 20.32
N ALA A 225 8.56 -15.49 19.23
CA ALA A 225 8.31 -16.45 18.17
C ALA A 225 9.57 -16.89 17.42
N GLU A 226 10.50 -15.95 17.20
CA GLU A 226 11.77 -16.21 16.49
C GLU A 226 12.86 -16.77 17.42
N GLY A 227 12.68 -16.74 18.74
CA GLY A 227 13.69 -17.14 19.71
C GLY A 227 14.93 -16.24 19.74
N LYS A 228 14.85 -15.06 19.14
CA LYS A 228 15.92 -14.05 19.08
C LYS A 228 15.35 -12.63 19.06
N PRO A 229 16.11 -11.65 19.57
CA PRO A 229 15.63 -10.27 19.59
C PRO A 229 15.39 -9.69 18.19
N VAL A 230 14.21 -9.15 18.00
CA VAL A 230 13.77 -8.42 16.80
C VAL A 230 13.45 -6.99 17.22
N ARG A 231 13.84 -6.02 16.40
CA ARG A 231 13.52 -4.62 16.56
C ARG A 231 12.91 -4.04 15.29
N VAL A 232 12.16 -2.98 15.45
CA VAL A 232 11.61 -2.18 14.34
C VAL A 232 12.39 -0.87 14.26
N GLU A 233 12.92 -0.58 13.08
CA GLU A 233 13.59 0.68 12.80
C GLU A 233 12.63 1.62 12.08
N ASP A 234 12.58 2.88 12.53
CA ASP A 234 11.84 3.93 11.83
C ASP A 234 12.34 4.11 10.40
N CYS A 235 11.43 4.37 9.49
CA CYS A 235 11.77 4.64 8.11
C CYS A 235 10.98 5.85 7.57
N GLY A 236 11.47 6.38 6.46
CA GLY A 236 10.85 7.46 5.73
C GLY A 236 10.04 6.99 4.53
N LEU A 237 10.11 7.77 3.45
CA LEU A 237 9.44 7.50 2.19
C LEU A 237 10.35 6.73 1.25
N PHE A 238 9.89 5.57 0.80
CA PHE A 238 10.51 4.81 -0.27
C PHE A 238 9.90 5.19 -1.62
N ILE A 239 10.73 5.44 -2.60
CA ILE A 239 10.31 5.68 -3.98
C ILE A 239 10.60 4.43 -4.79
N HIS A 240 9.63 3.96 -5.57
CA HIS A 240 9.79 2.79 -6.42
C HIS A 240 10.89 3.04 -7.46
N ARG A 241 11.85 2.12 -7.56
CA ARG A 241 13.05 2.30 -8.37
C ARG A 241 12.76 2.59 -9.85
N GLU A 242 11.85 1.84 -10.44
CA GLU A 242 11.51 1.96 -11.87
C GLU A 242 10.34 2.91 -12.13
N LYS A 243 9.37 2.96 -11.20
CA LYS A 243 8.15 3.77 -11.32
C LYS A 243 8.17 4.86 -10.27
N LYS A 244 9.00 5.89 -10.49
CA LYS A 244 9.26 6.98 -9.51
C LYS A 244 8.02 7.75 -9.09
N TRP A 245 6.91 7.58 -9.80
CA TRP A 245 5.61 8.12 -9.45
C TRP A 245 4.85 7.29 -8.39
N ILE A 246 5.43 6.17 -7.93
CA ILE A 246 4.92 5.35 -6.80
C ILE A 246 5.82 5.54 -5.60
N ALA A 247 5.22 5.76 -4.42
CA ALA A 247 5.93 5.88 -3.16
C ALA A 247 5.21 5.16 -2.02
N ALA A 248 5.96 4.80 -0.98
CA ALA A 248 5.43 4.11 0.18
C ALA A 248 6.14 4.52 1.47
N SER A 249 5.40 4.61 2.56
CA SER A 249 5.93 4.83 3.92
C SER A 249 5.39 3.75 4.84
N PRO A 250 6.08 2.61 4.97
CA PRO A 250 5.74 1.61 5.97
C PRO A 250 5.90 2.17 7.39
N ASP A 251 5.30 1.52 8.38
CA ASP A 251 5.44 1.94 9.78
C ASP A 251 6.80 1.54 10.36
N GLY A 252 7.57 0.70 9.68
CA GLY A 252 8.94 0.39 10.03
C GLY A 252 9.58 -0.70 9.19
N ILE A 253 10.87 -0.88 9.42
CA ILE A 253 11.68 -1.99 8.90
C ILE A 253 11.97 -2.95 10.04
N ILE A 254 11.58 -4.21 9.87
CA ILE A 254 11.84 -5.28 10.83
C ILE A 254 13.29 -5.70 10.69
N LYS A 255 14.03 -5.69 11.78
CA LYS A 255 15.45 -6.06 11.82
C LYS A 255 15.76 -7.06 12.93
N GLU A 256 16.66 -7.97 12.63
CA GLU A 256 17.32 -8.77 13.64
C GLU A 256 18.22 -7.84 14.50
N ALA A 257 18.00 -7.80 15.81
CA ALA A 257 18.64 -6.81 16.67
C ALA A 257 20.17 -7.01 16.76
N ALA A 258 20.63 -8.27 16.69
CA ALA A 258 22.05 -8.62 16.82
C ALA A 258 22.88 -8.22 15.59
N THR A 259 22.34 -8.43 14.39
CA THR A 259 23.08 -8.26 13.14
C THR A 259 22.68 -6.99 12.38
N GLY A 260 21.54 -6.39 12.71
CA GLY A 260 20.93 -5.30 11.95
C GLY A 260 20.36 -5.73 10.59
N LYS A 261 20.35 -7.03 10.30
CA LYS A 261 19.79 -7.56 9.04
C LYS A 261 18.32 -7.22 8.94
N ALA A 262 17.92 -6.62 7.83
CA ALA A 262 16.51 -6.36 7.52
C ALA A 262 15.79 -7.67 7.17
N LEU A 263 14.64 -7.90 7.80
CA LEU A 263 13.83 -9.10 7.65
C LEU A 263 12.57 -8.87 6.82
N GLY A 264 12.04 -7.65 6.84
CA GLY A 264 10.81 -7.29 6.14
C GLY A 264 10.26 -5.94 6.56
N LEU A 265 9.05 -5.63 6.11
CA LEU A 265 8.32 -4.42 6.45
C LEU A 265 7.34 -4.65 7.60
N LEU A 266 7.06 -3.62 8.34
CA LEU A 266 5.97 -3.58 9.31
C LEU A 266 4.90 -2.58 8.84
N GLU A 267 3.64 -3.03 8.87
CA GLU A 267 2.47 -2.16 8.74
C GLU A 267 1.51 -2.42 9.91
N VAL A 268 1.16 -1.36 10.63
CA VAL A 268 0.38 -1.42 11.87
C VAL A 268 -0.99 -0.78 11.67
N LYS A 269 -2.02 -1.42 12.14
CA LYS A 269 -3.39 -0.88 12.20
C LYS A 269 -3.95 -0.97 13.61
N CYS A 270 -4.39 0.18 14.14
CA CYS A 270 -5.08 0.28 15.42
C CYS A 270 -6.55 0.67 15.15
N PRO A 271 -7.45 -0.29 14.89
CA PRO A 271 -8.81 0.00 14.42
C PRO A 271 -9.66 0.64 15.53
N TYR A 272 -10.09 1.89 15.32
CA TYR A 272 -10.90 2.65 16.28
C TYR A 272 -12.25 1.97 16.56
N LYS A 273 -12.93 1.48 15.53
CA LYS A 273 -14.21 0.78 15.62
C LYS A 273 -14.14 -0.46 16.53
N HIS A 274 -13.00 -1.17 16.48
CA HIS A 274 -12.80 -2.45 17.17
C HIS A 274 -11.80 -2.36 18.34
N ARG A 275 -11.46 -1.15 18.79
CA ARG A 275 -10.39 -0.90 19.79
C ARG A 275 -10.53 -1.68 21.10
N ASN A 276 -11.76 -2.01 21.50
CA ASN A 276 -12.07 -2.70 22.75
C ASN A 276 -12.52 -4.17 22.53
N ARG A 277 -12.26 -4.74 21.37
CA ARG A 277 -12.60 -6.13 21.01
C ARG A 277 -11.32 -6.95 20.81
N THR A 278 -11.44 -8.28 20.91
CA THR A 278 -10.38 -9.14 20.38
C THR A 278 -10.40 -9.08 18.84
N VAL A 279 -9.30 -9.46 18.21
CA VAL A 279 -9.23 -9.50 16.74
C VAL A 279 -10.22 -10.56 16.21
N ARG A 280 -10.36 -11.69 16.91
CA ARG A 280 -11.33 -12.73 16.55
C ARG A 280 -12.79 -12.21 16.61
N GLU A 281 -13.13 -11.38 17.58
CA GLU A 281 -14.43 -10.71 17.62
C GLU A 281 -14.60 -9.70 16.50
N ALA A 282 -13.54 -8.97 16.15
CA ALA A 282 -13.54 -8.01 15.04
C ALA A 282 -13.74 -8.70 13.69
N CYS A 283 -13.22 -9.91 13.49
CA CYS A 283 -13.41 -10.70 12.26
C CYS A 283 -14.88 -11.06 11.96
N LYS A 284 -15.79 -10.93 12.94
CA LYS A 284 -17.24 -11.10 12.71
C LYS A 284 -17.85 -9.95 11.91
N ASP A 285 -17.16 -8.82 11.85
CA ASP A 285 -17.52 -7.70 10.97
C ASP A 285 -17.02 -8.00 9.56
N LYS A 286 -17.94 -8.12 8.59
CA LYS A 286 -17.58 -8.42 7.19
C LYS A 286 -16.64 -7.38 6.58
N ASP A 287 -16.69 -6.13 7.04
CA ASP A 287 -15.87 -5.03 6.56
C ASP A 287 -14.51 -4.95 7.26
N PHE A 288 -14.22 -5.87 8.20
CA PHE A 288 -12.94 -5.93 8.87
C PHE A 288 -11.86 -6.52 7.95
N CYS A 289 -10.63 -6.04 8.09
CA CYS A 289 -9.52 -6.38 7.20
C CYS A 289 -9.02 -7.83 7.31
N LEU A 290 -9.19 -8.45 8.48
CA LEU A 290 -8.76 -9.83 8.73
C LEU A 290 -9.93 -10.80 8.71
N GLU A 291 -9.61 -12.04 8.38
CA GLU A 291 -10.48 -13.20 8.55
C GLU A 291 -9.77 -14.23 9.40
N VAL A 292 -10.54 -15.12 10.01
CA VAL A 292 -10.02 -16.23 10.83
C VAL A 292 -9.51 -17.32 9.89
N ASP A 293 -8.28 -17.77 10.09
CA ASP A 293 -7.64 -18.88 9.39
C ASP A 293 -7.16 -19.91 10.41
N GLY A 294 -8.00 -20.88 10.73
CA GLY A 294 -7.74 -21.85 11.80
C GLY A 294 -7.58 -21.16 13.16
N ASP A 295 -6.42 -21.35 13.78
CA ASP A 295 -6.05 -20.69 15.04
C ASP A 295 -5.38 -19.33 14.84
N SER A 296 -5.25 -18.89 13.59
CA SER A 296 -4.59 -17.66 13.20
C SER A 296 -5.51 -16.75 12.37
N TYR A 297 -4.93 -15.75 11.73
CA TYR A 297 -5.63 -14.78 10.91
C TYR A 297 -4.95 -14.63 9.55
N ALA A 298 -5.75 -14.25 8.55
CA ALA A 298 -5.27 -13.87 7.23
C ALA A 298 -5.76 -12.46 6.87
N LEU A 299 -4.95 -11.68 6.16
CA LEU A 299 -5.36 -10.41 5.57
C LEU A 299 -6.17 -10.69 4.31
N LYS A 300 -7.40 -10.20 4.27
CA LYS A 300 -8.30 -10.38 3.12
C LYS A 300 -7.69 -9.77 1.87
N LYS A 301 -7.58 -10.54 0.78
CA LYS A 301 -6.97 -10.08 -0.48
C LYS A 301 -7.79 -8.98 -1.18
N ASP A 302 -9.08 -8.93 -0.95
CA ASP A 302 -10.00 -7.91 -1.49
C ASP A 302 -10.08 -6.65 -0.62
N HIS A 303 -9.46 -6.64 0.56
CA HIS A 303 -9.42 -5.47 1.43
C HIS A 303 -8.36 -4.46 0.97
N ALA A 304 -8.65 -3.18 1.15
CA ALA A 304 -7.77 -2.07 0.78
C ALA A 304 -6.35 -2.19 1.38
N TYR A 305 -6.22 -2.74 2.58
CA TYR A 305 -4.91 -2.89 3.23
C TYR A 305 -4.02 -3.93 2.55
N PHE A 306 -4.59 -4.95 1.89
CA PHE A 306 -3.79 -5.87 1.08
C PHE A 306 -3.12 -5.14 -0.08
N THR A 307 -3.87 -4.33 -0.83
CA THR A 307 -3.32 -3.49 -1.90
C THR A 307 -2.26 -2.51 -1.38
N GLN A 308 -2.48 -1.89 -0.22
CA GLN A 308 -1.52 -1.00 0.41
C GLN A 308 -0.19 -1.72 0.70
N VAL A 309 -0.23 -2.89 1.33
CA VAL A 309 0.97 -3.67 1.66
C VAL A 309 1.69 -4.16 0.39
N GLN A 310 0.95 -4.62 -0.63
CA GLN A 310 1.55 -5.00 -1.91
C GLN A 310 2.26 -3.84 -2.60
N CYS A 311 1.70 -2.64 -2.54
CA CYS A 311 2.34 -1.43 -3.05
C CYS A 311 3.60 -1.07 -2.25
N GLN A 312 3.59 -1.24 -0.92
CA GLN A 312 4.76 -1.04 -0.08
C GLN A 312 5.88 -2.03 -0.44
N LEU A 313 5.56 -3.29 -0.59
CA LEU A 313 6.53 -4.32 -0.99
C LEU A 313 7.13 -4.02 -2.37
N ALA A 314 6.30 -3.63 -3.34
CA ALA A 314 6.76 -3.24 -4.66
C ALA A 314 7.68 -2.01 -4.64
N ALA A 315 7.34 -0.98 -3.87
CA ALA A 315 8.11 0.26 -3.79
C ALA A 315 9.47 0.08 -3.09
N THR A 316 9.54 -0.81 -2.12
CA THR A 316 10.73 -1.04 -1.29
C THR A 316 11.62 -2.17 -1.81
N GLY A 317 11.08 -3.11 -2.60
CA GLY A 317 11.76 -4.32 -3.04
C GLY A 317 11.81 -5.44 -1.99
N PHE A 318 11.19 -5.24 -0.81
CA PHE A 318 11.04 -6.31 0.16
C PHE A 318 10.04 -7.37 -0.32
N GLN A 319 10.27 -8.62 0.08
CA GLN A 319 9.43 -9.75 -0.33
C GLN A 319 8.35 -10.11 0.68
N GLN A 320 8.47 -9.62 1.91
CA GLN A 320 7.55 -9.93 2.99
C GLN A 320 7.34 -8.75 3.92
N ALA A 321 6.16 -8.69 4.51
CA ALA A 321 5.77 -7.75 5.56
C ALA A 321 5.03 -8.50 6.67
N ASP A 322 5.12 -7.99 7.89
CA ASP A 322 4.20 -8.36 8.95
C ASP A 322 3.12 -7.26 9.06
N PHE A 323 1.88 -7.66 8.82
CA PHE A 323 0.72 -6.80 9.01
C PHE A 323 0.17 -7.02 10.41
N VAL A 324 0.15 -5.96 11.22
CA VAL A 324 -0.20 -6.01 12.64
C VAL A 324 -1.51 -5.30 12.88
N VAL A 325 -2.45 -5.97 13.55
CA VAL A 325 -3.66 -5.36 14.07
C VAL A 325 -3.59 -5.35 15.59
N HIS A 326 -3.66 -4.16 16.18
CA HIS A 326 -3.56 -3.95 17.62
C HIS A 326 -4.86 -3.36 18.19
N THR A 327 -5.40 -4.03 19.18
CA THR A 327 -6.52 -3.54 20.00
C THR A 327 -6.10 -3.50 21.47
N THR A 328 -6.94 -2.95 22.35
CA THR A 328 -6.66 -2.97 23.79
C THR A 328 -6.66 -4.40 24.40
N LYS A 329 -7.15 -5.39 23.64
CA LYS A 329 -7.28 -6.78 24.11
C LYS A 329 -6.35 -7.76 23.44
N GLU A 330 -5.91 -7.47 22.21
CA GLU A 330 -5.15 -8.43 21.41
C GLU A 330 -4.25 -7.71 20.39
N THR A 331 -3.08 -8.29 20.13
CA THR A 331 -2.20 -7.92 19.03
C THR A 331 -2.04 -9.13 18.12
N ALA A 332 -2.55 -9.03 16.90
CA ALA A 332 -2.43 -10.06 15.87
C ALA A 332 -1.32 -9.71 14.87
N VAL A 333 -0.48 -10.67 14.57
CA VAL A 333 0.61 -10.54 13.59
C VAL A 333 0.31 -11.45 12.41
N VAL A 334 0.17 -10.88 11.23
CA VAL A 334 -0.19 -11.60 10.00
C VAL A 334 0.91 -11.40 8.96
N PRO A 335 1.66 -12.46 8.60
CA PRO A 335 2.66 -12.37 7.54
C PRO A 335 1.99 -12.20 6.19
N VAL A 336 2.53 -11.30 5.38
CA VAL A 336 2.07 -11.02 4.01
C VAL A 336 3.27 -11.08 3.08
N GLU A 337 3.20 -11.94 2.08
CA GLU A 337 4.22 -12.07 1.05
C GLU A 337 3.86 -11.21 -0.17
N PHE A 338 4.88 -10.83 -0.95
CA PHE A 338 4.67 -10.14 -2.21
C PHE A 338 3.98 -11.07 -3.21
N ASP A 339 2.81 -10.66 -3.66
CA ASP A 339 2.02 -11.36 -4.68
C ASP A 339 2.22 -10.67 -6.05
N ALA A 340 3.20 -11.16 -6.80
CA ALA A 340 3.55 -10.61 -8.11
C ALA A 340 2.39 -10.61 -9.10
N LYS A 341 1.51 -11.63 -9.03
CA LYS A 341 0.32 -11.70 -9.89
C LYS A 341 -0.69 -10.61 -9.52
N PHE A 342 -0.96 -10.45 -8.24
CA PHE A 342 -1.85 -9.38 -7.76
C PHE A 342 -1.31 -8.00 -8.13
N TRP A 343 -0.01 -7.78 -7.88
CA TRP A 343 0.65 -6.51 -8.23
C TRP A 343 0.62 -6.25 -9.73
N GLY A 344 0.92 -7.27 -10.56
CA GLY A 344 0.84 -7.17 -12.02
C GLY A 344 -0.54 -6.80 -12.56
N GLN A 345 -1.62 -7.11 -11.82
CA GLN A 345 -2.99 -6.71 -12.14
C GLN A 345 -3.35 -5.32 -11.58
N THR A 346 -2.64 -4.88 -10.55
CA THR A 346 -2.91 -3.61 -9.85
C THR A 346 -2.18 -2.44 -10.48
N VAL A 347 -0.90 -2.60 -10.79
CA VAL A 347 -0.06 -1.51 -11.29
C VAL A 347 -0.57 -0.89 -12.58
N PRO A 348 -1.13 -1.60 -13.58
CA PRO A 348 -1.68 -0.97 -14.78
C PRO A 348 -2.86 -0.02 -14.49
N LYS A 349 -3.62 -0.29 -13.42
CA LYS A 349 -4.72 0.58 -13.00
C LYS A 349 -4.20 1.89 -12.39
N LEU A 350 -3.13 1.79 -11.61
CA LEU A 350 -2.45 2.97 -11.07
C LEU A 350 -1.81 3.79 -12.19
N GLU A 351 -1.18 3.11 -13.14
CA GLU A 351 -0.55 3.69 -14.33
C GLU A 351 -1.56 4.47 -15.17
N LYS A 352 -2.70 3.85 -15.48
CA LYS A 352 -3.80 4.52 -16.18
C LYS A 352 -4.23 5.81 -15.48
N PHE A 353 -4.43 5.76 -14.17
CA PHE A 353 -4.79 6.95 -13.40
C PHE A 353 -3.69 8.02 -13.46
N TYR A 354 -2.43 7.61 -13.36
CA TYR A 354 -1.31 8.54 -13.41
C TYR A 354 -1.19 9.23 -14.77
N THR A 355 -1.23 8.45 -15.86
CA THR A 355 -1.06 8.97 -17.22
C THR A 355 -2.27 9.74 -17.75
N GLU A 356 -3.50 9.32 -17.39
CA GLU A 356 -4.72 9.92 -17.94
C GLU A 356 -5.37 10.97 -17.02
N ALA A 357 -4.95 11.07 -15.76
CA ALA A 357 -5.50 12.04 -14.82
C ALA A 357 -4.46 12.96 -14.20
N VAL A 358 -3.34 12.39 -13.68
CA VAL A 358 -2.34 13.19 -12.95
C VAL A 358 -1.51 14.02 -13.93
N ILE A 359 -0.92 13.41 -14.95
CA ILE A 359 -0.09 14.11 -15.92
C ILE A 359 -0.85 15.24 -16.63
N PRO A 360 -2.04 15.03 -17.22
CA PRO A 360 -2.80 16.10 -17.86
C PRO A 360 -3.10 17.28 -16.94
N HIS A 361 -3.43 16.99 -15.66
CA HIS A 361 -3.66 18.04 -14.66
C HIS A 361 -2.39 18.87 -14.40
N LEU A 362 -1.22 18.22 -14.32
CA LEU A 362 0.04 18.91 -14.10
C LEU A 362 0.48 19.73 -15.33
N GLU A 363 0.21 19.23 -16.53
CA GLU A 363 0.43 19.94 -17.80
C GLU A 363 -0.44 21.21 -17.87
N GLU A 364 -1.73 21.11 -17.57
CA GLU A 364 -2.64 22.23 -17.53
C GLU A 364 -2.21 23.29 -16.51
N LYS A 365 -1.81 22.86 -15.31
CA LYS A 365 -1.28 23.75 -14.27
C LYS A 365 0.00 24.46 -14.71
N ALA A 366 0.92 23.75 -15.38
CA ALA A 366 2.15 24.32 -15.90
C ALA A 366 1.87 25.33 -17.00
N ALA A 367 0.98 25.05 -17.94
CA ALA A 367 0.56 25.95 -19.00
C ALA A 367 -0.09 27.24 -18.43
N GLY A 368 -1.02 27.10 -17.46
CA GLY A 368 -1.66 28.25 -16.81
C GLY A 368 -0.69 29.14 -16.03
N SER A 369 0.40 28.59 -15.49
CA SER A 369 1.42 29.37 -14.78
C SER A 369 2.35 30.16 -15.70
N VAL A 370 2.46 29.76 -16.96
CA VAL A 370 3.25 30.51 -17.99
C VAL A 370 2.53 31.81 -18.35
N TRP A 371 1.23 31.76 -18.59
CA TRP A 371 0.43 32.92 -18.95
C TRP A 371 0.33 33.97 -17.83
N ALA A 372 0.31 33.51 -16.55
CA ALA A 372 0.26 34.41 -15.39
C ALA A 372 1.58 35.16 -15.11
N LYS A 373 2.68 34.84 -15.77
CA LYS A 373 3.98 35.51 -15.63
C LYS A 373 4.24 36.55 -16.74
N GLU A 374 3.40 36.58 -17.77
CA GLU A 374 3.51 37.52 -18.89
C GLU A 374 2.57 38.75 -18.74
N GLU A 375 1.75 38.80 -17.71
CA GLU A 375 0.97 39.95 -17.26
C GLU A 375 1.67 40.72 -16.11
#